data_8c54a2310dc3323314fc9930fbe8142e
#
_entry.id   8c54a2310dc3323314fc9930fbe8142e
#
_cell.length_a   1.000
_cell.length_b   1.000
_cell.length_c   1.000
_cell.angle_alpha   90.00
_cell.angle_beta   90.00
_cell.angle_gamma   90.00
#
_symmetry.space_group_name_H-M   'P 1'
#
loop_
_entity.id
_entity.type
_entity.pdbx_description
1 polymer ?
#
loop_
_entity_poly.entity_id
_entity_poly.type
_entity_poly.pdbx_seq_one_letter_code
_entity_poly.pdbx_strand_id
1 'polypeptide(L)'
;MLGIVGMNDAVFAASSSLKSGVTKQQKNKEDDKKFELYYFWENYVDEYLSSYVFEALEKNPSLKIANDRLRQSQALLGTINAQRLPHIGVNPSVYPYKSLSGKKYSSYNDISMPLLFNWEIDIFGKLSDKVQSGRYDVKIAKEDVNINKLSLTSEVCAMYFNIILTAELIENEEEILENLEEVLKLKKQLYEGGIIKYDDLYITEYEKINTQNELNSLYKQRDILSHAFSFLRAAAPKENIHHKTMEETTLPFLPDAEINSDLVFNRPDVIQAEYAIKKAAFDVKVAKKMFLPSFNLNDMVGFESFRAGRLLNWDSIVYQIGAGMLLDLYSGGYKKHFLKYNKEVALEKLHKYDYTLLDAVREVEDCLSSYKTDYKAFVDFKAMMTNSQHYYDVAHTRYLSGIGNRIDEMDSRRQYLINENAANKAKAASLIDTVSLYKALGSRIHE
;
A
#
# COMPACT_ATOMS: atom_id res chain seq x y z
N MET A 1 -31.78 -27.01 13.57
CA MET A 1 -30.47 -26.95 14.24
C MET A 1 -29.30 -27.58 13.43
N LEU A 2 -29.54 -28.20 12.30
CA LEU A 2 -28.54 -28.95 11.51
C LEU A 2 -27.87 -28.17 10.36
N GLY A 3 -28.26 -26.92 10.10
CA GLY A 3 -27.70 -26.14 8.95
C GLY A 3 -26.53 -25.21 9.29
N ILE A 4 -26.02 -25.18 10.53
CA ILE A 4 -25.11 -24.14 11.01
C ILE A 4 -23.68 -24.66 11.26
N VAL A 5 -23.50 -25.97 11.39
CA VAL A 5 -22.19 -26.60 11.50
C VAL A 5 -21.49 -26.60 10.11
N GLY A 6 -22.25 -26.74 9.03
CA GLY A 6 -21.69 -26.78 7.66
C GLY A 6 -21.05 -25.49 7.14
N MET A 7 -21.35 -24.31 7.69
CA MET A 7 -20.74 -23.05 7.21
C MET A 7 -19.33 -22.79 7.75
N ASN A 8 -19.02 -23.24 8.97
CA ASN A 8 -17.63 -23.17 9.47
C ASN A 8 -16.71 -24.14 8.72
N ASP A 9 -17.23 -25.34 8.39
CA ASP A 9 -16.49 -26.35 7.63
C ASP A 9 -16.38 -25.98 6.15
N ALA A 10 -17.39 -25.33 5.56
CA ALA A 10 -17.36 -24.87 4.17
C ALA A 10 -16.37 -23.72 3.95
N VAL A 11 -16.26 -22.76 4.89
CA VAL A 11 -15.28 -21.66 4.81
C VAL A 11 -13.85 -22.17 5.01
N PHE A 12 -13.65 -23.14 5.90
CA PHE A 12 -12.36 -23.83 6.06
C PHE A 12 -12.05 -24.79 4.90
N ALA A 13 -13.05 -25.49 4.35
CA ALA A 13 -12.88 -26.41 3.24
C ALA A 13 -12.65 -25.66 1.91
N ALA A 14 -13.29 -24.54 1.66
CA ALA A 14 -13.03 -23.72 0.46
C ALA A 14 -11.61 -23.17 0.46
N SER A 15 -11.11 -22.66 1.61
CA SER A 15 -9.72 -22.20 1.71
C SER A 15 -8.70 -23.33 1.61
N SER A 16 -9.06 -24.55 2.04
CA SER A 16 -8.18 -25.72 1.95
C SER A 16 -8.25 -26.40 0.58
N SER A 17 -9.38 -26.35 -0.13
CA SER A 17 -9.50 -26.94 -1.48
C SER A 17 -8.81 -26.10 -2.55
N LEU A 18 -8.80 -24.76 -2.42
CA LEU A 18 -7.99 -23.87 -3.26
C LEU A 18 -6.49 -24.07 -3.01
N LYS A 19 -6.08 -24.24 -1.75
CA LYS A 19 -4.68 -24.60 -1.41
C LYS A 19 -4.29 -25.99 -1.93
N SER A 20 -5.19 -26.94 -2.00
CA SER A 20 -4.90 -28.32 -2.48
C SER A 20 -4.91 -28.49 -4.00
N GLY A 21 -5.57 -27.59 -4.73
CA GLY A 21 -5.58 -27.59 -6.21
C GLY A 21 -4.27 -27.09 -6.82
N VAL A 22 -3.53 -26.25 -6.10
CA VAL A 22 -2.26 -25.63 -6.55
C VAL A 22 -1.02 -26.47 -6.17
N THR A 23 -1.13 -27.39 -5.20
CA THR A 23 0.01 -28.11 -4.61
C THR A 23 0.44 -29.39 -5.33
N LYS A 24 -0.01 -29.68 -6.55
CA LYS A 24 0.42 -30.85 -7.32
C LYS A 24 1.19 -30.48 -8.59
N GLN A 25 2.36 -29.88 -8.44
CA GLN A 25 3.45 -30.05 -9.40
C GLN A 25 4.80 -30.09 -8.70
N GLN A 26 5.58 -31.05 -9.09
CA GLN A 26 6.76 -31.66 -8.50
C GLN A 26 7.92 -30.70 -8.14
N LYS A 27 8.53 -30.97 -6.99
CA LYS A 27 9.89 -30.56 -6.63
C LYS A 27 10.91 -31.05 -7.65
N ASN A 28 11.58 -30.14 -8.35
CA ASN A 28 12.92 -30.33 -8.84
C ASN A 28 13.86 -29.38 -8.07
N LYS A 29 14.76 -29.98 -7.30
CA LYS A 29 15.89 -29.30 -6.67
C LYS A 29 16.98 -29.16 -7.73
N GLU A 30 17.45 -27.96 -7.92
CA GLU A 30 18.84 -27.52 -8.15
C GLU A 30 18.83 -26.17 -8.88
N ASP A 31 19.52 -25.21 -8.26
CA ASP A 31 19.70 -23.79 -8.54
C ASP A 31 18.81 -22.81 -7.76
N ASP A 32 18.92 -22.94 -6.41
CA ASP A 32 18.50 -21.90 -5.48
C ASP A 32 19.54 -20.74 -5.44
N LYS A 33 19.61 -19.91 -6.46
CA LYS A 33 19.77 -18.48 -6.22
C LYS A 33 18.43 -18.01 -5.68
N LYS A 34 18.30 -17.95 -4.36
CA LYS A 34 17.12 -17.44 -3.68
C LYS A 34 16.81 -16.06 -4.26
N PHE A 35 15.68 -15.96 -4.96
CA PHE A 35 15.06 -14.72 -5.34
C PHE A 35 14.67 -14.04 -4.02
N GLU A 36 15.52 -13.10 -3.55
CA GLU A 36 15.31 -12.43 -2.29
C GLU A 36 14.22 -11.38 -2.46
N LEU A 37 13.00 -11.73 -2.05
CA LEU A 37 11.85 -10.84 -2.01
C LEU A 37 11.98 -9.76 -0.90
N TYR A 38 12.98 -9.88 -0.03
CA TYR A 38 13.27 -8.93 1.02
C TYR A 38 14.23 -7.86 0.49
N TYR A 39 13.92 -6.58 0.70
CA TYR A 39 14.75 -5.47 0.24
C TYR A 39 15.05 -5.53 -1.26
N PHE A 40 14.04 -5.83 -2.06
CA PHE A 40 14.18 -6.09 -3.51
C PHE A 40 14.93 -4.98 -4.26
N TRP A 41 14.93 -3.74 -3.78
CA TRP A 41 15.69 -2.63 -4.36
C TRP A 41 17.20 -2.80 -4.27
N GLU A 42 17.71 -3.64 -3.37
CA GLU A 42 19.14 -3.96 -3.27
C GLU A 42 19.61 -4.79 -4.46
N ASN A 43 18.70 -5.48 -5.17
CA ASN A 43 19.02 -6.24 -6.38
C ASN A 43 19.48 -5.34 -7.54
N TYR A 44 19.20 -4.03 -7.50
CA TYR A 44 19.67 -3.07 -8.48
C TYR A 44 21.10 -2.59 -8.22
N VAL A 45 21.70 -2.96 -7.08
CA VAL A 45 23.08 -2.62 -6.68
C VAL A 45 23.33 -1.10 -6.78
N ASP A 46 22.40 -0.30 -6.26
CA ASP A 46 22.46 1.16 -6.31
C ASP A 46 22.33 1.76 -4.92
N GLU A 47 23.42 2.38 -4.44
CA GLU A 47 23.49 2.98 -3.10
C GLU A 47 22.61 4.23 -2.98
N TYR A 48 22.46 5.02 -4.05
CA TYR A 48 21.59 6.19 -4.06
C TYR A 48 20.13 5.75 -3.93
N LEU A 49 19.70 4.76 -4.74
CA LEU A 49 18.35 4.20 -4.65
C LEU A 49 18.06 3.67 -3.25
N SER A 50 18.98 2.88 -2.69
CA SER A 50 18.82 2.31 -1.34
C SER A 50 18.68 3.41 -0.29
N SER A 51 19.49 4.47 -0.36
CA SER A 51 19.41 5.62 0.55
C SER A 51 18.06 6.32 0.46
N TYR A 52 17.53 6.55 -0.74
CA TYR A 52 16.25 7.21 -0.96
C TYR A 52 15.05 6.37 -0.49
N VAL A 53 15.12 5.05 -0.68
CA VAL A 53 14.09 4.14 -0.15
C VAL A 53 14.07 4.18 1.38
N PHE A 54 15.23 4.09 2.05
CA PHE A 54 15.29 4.17 3.51
C PHE A 54 14.80 5.52 4.02
N GLU A 55 15.17 6.62 3.36
CA GLU A 55 14.68 7.95 3.72
C GLU A 55 13.15 8.06 3.60
N ALA A 56 12.57 7.54 2.52
CA ALA A 56 11.13 7.51 2.32
C ALA A 56 10.43 6.67 3.40
N LEU A 57 10.94 5.47 3.70
CA LEU A 57 10.37 4.60 4.73
C LEU A 57 10.40 5.23 6.13
N GLU A 58 11.40 6.05 6.44
CA GLU A 58 11.53 6.73 7.72
C GLU A 58 10.65 8.00 7.81
N LYS A 59 10.65 8.80 6.75
CA LYS A 59 10.11 10.17 6.81
C LYS A 59 8.72 10.33 6.21
N ASN A 60 8.29 9.44 5.30
CA ASN A 60 7.06 9.63 4.53
C ASN A 60 5.82 9.79 5.42
N PRO A 61 5.02 10.87 5.24
CA PRO A 61 3.83 11.11 6.05
C PRO A 61 2.72 10.06 5.87
N SER A 62 2.56 9.49 4.67
CA SER A 62 1.53 8.47 4.40
C SER A 62 1.81 7.21 5.22
N LEU A 63 3.07 6.77 5.31
CA LEU A 63 3.46 5.64 6.13
C LEU A 63 3.29 5.94 7.64
N LYS A 64 3.58 7.17 8.09
CA LYS A 64 3.30 7.60 9.46
C LYS A 64 1.80 7.54 9.77
N ILE A 65 0.93 7.97 8.84
CA ILE A 65 -0.53 7.87 8.98
C ILE A 65 -0.96 6.40 9.11
N ALA A 66 -0.41 5.49 8.29
CA ALA A 66 -0.72 4.06 8.40
C ALA A 66 -0.31 3.48 9.77
N ASN A 67 0.87 3.85 10.28
CA ASN A 67 1.31 3.48 11.64
C ASN A 67 0.43 4.08 12.73
N ASP A 68 -0.07 5.32 12.56
CA ASP A 68 -1.01 5.91 13.51
C ASP A 68 -2.35 5.15 13.53
N ARG A 69 -2.84 4.72 12.37
CA ARG A 69 -4.05 3.86 12.28
C ARG A 69 -3.84 2.51 12.97
N LEU A 70 -2.65 1.92 12.86
CA LEU A 70 -2.30 0.71 13.62
C LEU A 70 -2.34 0.97 15.13
N ARG A 71 -1.75 2.06 15.61
CA ARG A 71 -1.82 2.46 17.04
C ARG A 71 -3.25 2.75 17.50
N GLN A 72 -4.07 3.38 16.67
CA GLN A 72 -5.50 3.59 16.93
C GLN A 72 -6.24 2.26 17.08
N SER A 73 -5.99 1.30 16.20
CA SER A 73 -6.59 -0.04 16.26
C SER A 73 -6.16 -0.79 17.53
N GLN A 74 -4.90 -0.68 17.95
CA GLN A 74 -4.41 -1.24 19.21
C GLN A 74 -5.08 -0.60 20.42
N ALA A 75 -5.24 0.71 20.44
CA ALA A 75 -5.93 1.43 21.52
C ALA A 75 -7.42 1.05 21.57
N LEU A 76 -8.09 0.92 20.41
CA LEU A 76 -9.46 0.46 20.32
C LEU A 76 -9.62 -0.98 20.85
N LEU A 77 -8.68 -1.87 20.55
CA LEU A 77 -8.65 -3.21 21.14
C LEU A 77 -8.56 -3.14 22.67
N GLY A 78 -7.78 -2.20 23.21
CA GLY A 78 -7.73 -1.92 24.66
C GLY A 78 -9.10 -1.57 25.23
N THR A 79 -9.87 -0.69 24.57
CA THR A 79 -11.22 -0.31 25.00
C THR A 79 -12.20 -1.48 24.93
N ILE A 80 -12.11 -2.32 23.89
CA ILE A 80 -12.92 -3.52 23.74
C ILE A 80 -12.58 -4.53 24.86
N ASN A 81 -11.31 -4.72 25.17
CA ASN A 81 -10.88 -5.63 26.23
C ASN A 81 -11.30 -5.14 27.62
N ALA A 82 -11.32 -3.82 27.84
CA ALA A 82 -11.80 -3.21 29.09
C ALA A 82 -13.26 -3.55 29.40
N GLN A 83 -14.09 -3.82 28.38
CA GLN A 83 -15.49 -4.26 28.59
C GLN A 83 -15.62 -5.61 29.31
N ARG A 84 -14.53 -6.40 29.40
CA ARG A 84 -14.48 -7.66 30.17
C ARG A 84 -14.11 -7.46 31.62
N LEU A 85 -13.71 -6.27 32.00
CA LEU A 85 -13.26 -5.91 33.34
C LEU A 85 -14.40 -5.20 34.10
N PRO A 86 -14.41 -5.23 35.43
CA PRO A 86 -15.35 -4.48 36.20
C PRO A 86 -15.21 -2.97 36.02
N HIS A 87 -16.31 -2.28 35.97
CA HIS A 87 -16.39 -0.83 36.01
C HIS A 87 -16.67 -0.34 37.42
N ILE A 88 -15.83 0.52 37.95
CA ILE A 88 -15.98 1.12 39.28
C ILE A 88 -16.15 2.63 39.08
N GLY A 89 -17.21 3.16 39.66
CA GLY A 89 -17.54 4.59 39.56
C GLY A 89 -18.13 5.11 40.88
N VAL A 90 -18.09 6.42 41.09
CA VAL A 90 -18.76 7.12 42.17
C VAL A 90 -19.84 7.99 41.55
N ASN A 91 -21.07 7.92 42.08
CA ASN A 91 -22.19 8.70 41.57
C ASN A 91 -22.88 9.48 42.73
N PRO A 92 -22.25 10.57 43.22
CA PRO A 92 -22.87 11.39 44.26
C PRO A 92 -24.12 12.05 43.73
N SER A 93 -25.16 12.00 44.52
CA SER A 93 -26.45 12.58 44.17
C SER A 93 -27.17 13.22 45.35
N VAL A 94 -27.98 14.23 45.04
CA VAL A 94 -28.86 14.90 45.99
C VAL A 94 -30.24 15.00 45.37
N TYR A 95 -31.23 14.32 45.96
CA TYR A 95 -32.60 14.38 45.51
C TYR A 95 -33.48 15.04 46.57
N PRO A 96 -34.00 16.24 46.31
CA PRO A 96 -35.01 16.83 47.21
C PRO A 96 -36.35 16.12 47.03
N TYR A 97 -36.86 15.56 48.14
CA TYR A 97 -38.16 14.92 48.15
C TYR A 97 -39.17 15.78 48.89
N LYS A 98 -40.36 15.88 48.34
CA LYS A 98 -41.53 16.40 49.01
C LYS A 98 -42.63 15.35 48.95
N SER A 99 -42.94 14.75 50.07
CA SER A 99 -43.97 13.71 50.19
C SER A 99 -45.14 14.19 50.98
N LEU A 100 -46.36 13.76 50.60
CA LEU A 100 -47.60 13.97 51.36
C LEU A 100 -47.88 12.71 52.13
N SER A 101 -47.74 12.78 53.44
CA SER A 101 -48.15 11.70 54.35
C SER A 101 -49.37 12.16 55.18
N GLY A 102 -50.54 11.65 54.84
CA GLY A 102 -51.81 12.13 55.37
C GLY A 102 -52.13 13.56 54.94
N LYS A 103 -52.35 14.48 55.87
CA LYS A 103 -52.60 15.91 55.58
C LYS A 103 -51.35 16.78 55.72
N LYS A 104 -50.15 16.21 55.95
CA LYS A 104 -48.90 16.97 56.15
C LYS A 104 -47.91 16.69 55.06
N TYR A 105 -47.30 17.75 54.56
CA TYR A 105 -46.14 17.66 53.66
C TYR A 105 -44.88 17.54 54.51
N SER A 106 -44.09 16.53 54.24
CA SER A 106 -42.68 16.45 54.71
C SER A 106 -41.75 16.67 53.56
N SER A 107 -40.69 17.47 53.77
CA SER A 107 -39.63 17.71 52.81
C SER A 107 -38.31 17.24 53.41
N TYR A 108 -37.58 16.44 52.65
CA TYR A 108 -36.23 15.99 53.03
C TYR A 108 -35.35 15.87 51.78
N ASN A 109 -34.08 15.94 52.01
CA ASN A 109 -33.11 15.67 50.93
C ASN A 109 -32.58 14.24 51.09
N ASP A 110 -32.56 13.49 50.04
CA ASP A 110 -31.84 12.24 49.97
C ASP A 110 -30.48 12.50 49.37
N ILE A 111 -29.42 12.35 50.15
CA ILE A 111 -28.05 12.62 49.77
C ILE A 111 -27.30 11.31 49.80
N SER A 112 -26.78 10.91 48.65
CA SER A 112 -26.05 9.65 48.52
C SER A 112 -24.71 9.82 47.84
N MET A 113 -23.74 8.99 48.21
CA MET A 113 -22.42 8.91 47.61
C MET A 113 -22.02 7.45 47.48
N PRO A 114 -22.64 6.71 46.54
CA PRO A 114 -22.35 5.31 46.31
C PRO A 114 -21.09 5.13 45.47
N LEU A 115 -20.25 4.13 45.83
CA LEU A 115 -19.31 3.46 44.99
C LEU A 115 -20.04 2.34 44.27
N LEU A 116 -20.10 2.43 42.93
CA LEU A 116 -20.79 1.49 42.07
C LEU A 116 -19.79 0.53 41.45
N PHE A 117 -20.11 -0.77 41.49
CA PHE A 117 -19.36 -1.81 40.85
C PHE A 117 -20.28 -2.53 39.85
N ASN A 118 -19.93 -2.45 38.57
CA ASN A 118 -20.69 -3.08 37.49
C ASN A 118 -19.76 -3.99 36.67
N TRP A 119 -20.13 -5.25 36.51
CA TRP A 119 -19.35 -6.19 35.74
C TRP A 119 -20.22 -7.19 35.00
N GLU A 120 -20.06 -7.27 33.66
CA GLU A 120 -20.67 -8.34 32.86
C GLU A 120 -19.74 -9.55 32.86
N ILE A 121 -20.17 -10.66 33.46
CA ILE A 121 -19.42 -11.93 33.46
C ILE A 121 -19.59 -12.62 32.11
N ASP A 122 -18.52 -12.87 31.41
CA ASP A 122 -18.50 -13.43 30.05
C ASP A 122 -18.65 -14.96 30.05
N ILE A 123 -19.72 -15.49 30.62
CA ILE A 123 -19.96 -16.95 30.76
C ILE A 123 -20.01 -17.63 29.40
N PHE A 124 -20.64 -17.02 28.43
CA PHE A 124 -20.79 -17.58 27.07
C PHE A 124 -19.71 -17.11 26.09
N GLY A 125 -18.78 -16.29 26.52
CA GLY A 125 -17.66 -15.81 25.68
C GLY A 125 -18.09 -14.81 24.60
N LYS A 126 -19.18 -14.06 24.78
CA LYS A 126 -19.59 -12.98 23.88
C LYS A 126 -18.55 -11.86 23.82
N LEU A 127 -18.11 -11.40 24.99
CA LEU A 127 -17.08 -10.36 25.08
C LEU A 127 -15.71 -10.88 24.62
N SER A 128 -15.41 -12.14 24.91
CA SER A 128 -14.20 -12.82 24.43
C SER A 128 -14.15 -12.88 22.90
N ASP A 129 -15.26 -13.23 22.24
CA ASP A 129 -15.34 -13.22 20.76
C ASP A 129 -15.20 -11.80 20.21
N LYS A 130 -15.75 -10.79 20.91
CA LYS A 130 -15.59 -9.38 20.52
C LYS A 130 -14.13 -8.92 20.60
N VAL A 131 -13.38 -9.37 21.62
CA VAL A 131 -11.93 -9.13 21.72
C VAL A 131 -11.18 -9.83 20.60
N GLN A 132 -11.56 -11.06 20.22
CA GLN A 132 -10.95 -11.74 19.08
C GLN A 132 -11.21 -11.00 17.78
N SER A 133 -12.43 -10.50 17.53
CA SER A 133 -12.73 -9.62 16.39
C SER A 133 -11.81 -8.41 16.39
N GLY A 134 -11.67 -7.68 17.51
CA GLY A 134 -10.76 -6.54 17.63
C GLY A 134 -9.26 -6.89 17.44
N ARG A 135 -8.84 -8.10 17.80
CA ARG A 135 -7.48 -8.57 17.50
C ARG A 135 -7.24 -8.72 16.00
N TYR A 136 -8.25 -9.13 15.25
CA TYR A 136 -8.14 -9.18 13.79
C TYR A 136 -8.16 -7.77 13.18
N ASP A 137 -8.84 -6.78 13.78
CA ASP A 137 -8.71 -5.38 13.34
C ASP A 137 -7.26 -4.88 13.43
N VAL A 138 -6.55 -5.23 14.54
CA VAL A 138 -5.12 -4.90 14.67
C VAL A 138 -4.27 -5.59 13.62
N LYS A 139 -4.55 -6.88 13.30
CA LYS A 139 -3.83 -7.62 12.26
C LYS A 139 -4.07 -7.01 10.88
N ILE A 140 -5.31 -6.65 10.56
CA ILE A 140 -5.69 -5.97 9.32
C ILE A 140 -4.93 -4.63 9.20
N ALA A 141 -4.90 -3.83 10.28
CA ALA A 141 -4.17 -2.56 10.28
C ALA A 141 -2.64 -2.77 10.15
N LYS A 142 -2.09 -3.87 10.65
CA LYS A 142 -0.68 -4.22 10.48
C LYS A 142 -0.37 -4.55 9.02
N GLU A 143 -1.22 -5.34 8.35
CA GLU A 143 -1.02 -5.63 6.92
C GLU A 143 -1.25 -4.37 6.06
N ASP A 144 -2.11 -3.43 6.48
CA ASP A 144 -2.25 -2.13 5.82
C ASP A 144 -0.93 -1.33 5.84
N VAL A 145 -0.18 -1.36 6.95
CA VAL A 145 1.18 -0.79 7.02
C VAL A 145 2.12 -1.49 6.03
N ASN A 146 2.07 -2.82 5.91
CA ASN A 146 2.92 -3.57 4.99
C ASN A 146 2.59 -3.24 3.52
N ILE A 147 1.31 -3.12 3.17
CA ILE A 147 0.85 -2.69 1.84
C ILE A 147 1.38 -1.29 1.52
N ASN A 148 1.28 -0.36 2.48
CA ASN A 148 1.78 1.01 2.29
C ASN A 148 3.31 1.05 2.15
N LYS A 149 4.06 0.27 2.95
CA LYS A 149 5.53 0.15 2.81
C LYS A 149 5.90 -0.33 1.41
N LEU A 150 5.29 -1.43 0.96
CA LEU A 150 5.56 -2.02 -0.35
C LEU A 150 5.21 -1.06 -1.51
N SER A 151 4.05 -0.40 -1.43
CA SER A 151 3.64 0.57 -2.44
C SER A 151 4.57 1.77 -2.50
N LEU A 152 4.94 2.34 -1.34
CA LEU A 152 5.87 3.46 -1.25
C LEU A 152 7.24 3.11 -1.84
N THR A 153 7.80 1.96 -1.47
CA THR A 153 9.09 1.50 -1.97
C THR A 153 9.07 1.31 -3.48
N SER A 154 8.02 0.68 -4.01
CA SER A 154 7.87 0.48 -5.45
C SER A 154 7.73 1.82 -6.20
N GLU A 155 7.00 2.77 -5.64
CA GLU A 155 6.82 4.09 -6.23
C GLU A 155 8.13 4.89 -6.24
N VAL A 156 8.93 4.84 -5.15
CA VAL A 156 10.26 5.47 -5.07
C VAL A 156 11.18 4.87 -6.13
N CYS A 157 11.23 3.54 -6.26
CA CYS A 157 12.07 2.86 -7.27
C CYS A 157 11.65 3.24 -8.70
N ALA A 158 10.36 3.19 -9.01
CA ALA A 158 9.86 3.54 -10.34
C ALA A 158 10.13 5.01 -10.70
N MET A 159 9.93 5.94 -9.76
CA MET A 159 10.27 7.34 -9.96
C MET A 159 11.76 7.56 -10.15
N TYR A 160 12.61 6.88 -9.38
CA TYR A 160 14.05 6.97 -9.53
C TYR A 160 14.51 6.58 -10.93
N PHE A 161 14.02 5.45 -11.47
CA PHE A 161 14.35 5.05 -12.84
C PHE A 161 13.82 6.02 -13.90
N ASN A 162 12.66 6.64 -13.68
CA ASN A 162 12.16 7.69 -14.55
C ASN A 162 13.00 8.98 -14.49
N ILE A 163 13.58 9.29 -13.33
CA ILE A 163 14.49 10.44 -13.19
C ILE A 163 15.77 10.19 -13.97
N ILE A 164 16.39 9.00 -13.84
CA ILE A 164 17.57 8.61 -14.62
C ILE A 164 17.26 8.73 -16.12
N LEU A 165 16.17 8.10 -16.56
CA LEU A 165 15.76 8.15 -17.97
C LEU A 165 15.59 9.58 -18.47
N THR A 166 14.89 10.43 -17.71
CA THR A 166 14.63 11.81 -18.13
C THR A 166 15.92 12.62 -18.21
N ALA A 167 16.89 12.39 -17.31
CA ALA A 167 18.20 13.05 -17.36
C ALA A 167 18.97 12.67 -18.63
N GLU A 168 19.05 11.38 -18.96
CA GLU A 168 19.69 10.88 -20.18
C GLU A 168 19.02 11.42 -21.47
N LEU A 169 17.67 11.43 -21.47
CA LEU A 169 16.93 11.98 -22.62
C LEU A 169 17.18 13.48 -22.80
N ILE A 170 17.31 14.25 -21.73
CA ILE A 170 17.64 15.67 -21.81
C ILE A 170 19.03 15.86 -22.41
N GLU A 171 20.04 15.13 -21.91
CA GLU A 171 21.41 15.22 -22.41
C GLU A 171 21.51 14.90 -23.92
N ASN A 172 20.87 13.81 -24.34
CA ASN A 172 20.84 13.41 -25.72
C ASN A 172 20.05 14.40 -26.62
N GLU A 173 18.91 14.95 -26.14
CA GLU A 173 18.13 15.93 -26.91
C GLU A 173 18.83 17.30 -26.99
N GLU A 174 19.62 17.69 -25.99
CA GLU A 174 20.49 18.87 -26.07
C GLU A 174 21.56 18.68 -27.16
N GLU A 175 22.22 17.51 -27.23
CA GLU A 175 23.21 17.19 -28.28
C GLU A 175 22.56 17.13 -29.67
N ILE A 176 21.35 16.54 -29.77
CA ILE A 176 20.58 16.52 -31.03
C ILE A 176 20.25 17.93 -31.48
N LEU A 177 19.86 18.82 -30.57
CA LEU A 177 19.54 20.20 -30.89
C LEU A 177 20.78 20.97 -31.41
N GLU A 178 21.91 20.84 -30.72
CA GLU A 178 23.20 21.44 -31.17
C GLU A 178 23.61 20.92 -32.56
N ASN A 179 23.49 19.62 -32.79
CA ASN A 179 23.73 18.97 -34.06
C ASN A 179 22.85 19.58 -35.17
N LEU A 180 21.54 19.69 -34.94
CA LEU A 180 20.61 20.28 -35.89
C LEU A 180 20.89 21.77 -36.21
N GLU A 181 21.38 22.52 -35.21
CA GLU A 181 21.78 23.92 -35.41
C GLU A 181 22.98 24.04 -36.35
N GLU A 182 23.99 23.17 -36.20
CA GLU A 182 25.15 23.13 -37.07
C GLU A 182 24.75 22.68 -38.49
N VAL A 183 23.97 21.60 -38.62
CA VAL A 183 23.43 21.11 -39.91
C VAL A 183 22.61 22.20 -40.61
N LEU A 184 21.75 22.92 -39.90
CA LEU A 184 20.93 23.99 -40.44
C LEU A 184 21.83 25.12 -40.98
N LYS A 185 22.90 25.48 -40.26
CA LYS A 185 23.88 26.49 -40.70
C LYS A 185 24.57 26.07 -41.98
N LEU A 186 25.02 24.82 -42.08
CA LEU A 186 25.63 24.29 -43.29
C LEU A 186 24.67 24.23 -44.48
N LYS A 187 23.44 23.77 -44.25
CA LYS A 187 22.40 23.70 -45.31
C LYS A 187 21.98 25.10 -45.79
N LYS A 188 21.95 26.13 -44.92
CA LYS A 188 21.71 27.52 -45.34
C LYS A 188 22.79 28.01 -46.32
N GLN A 189 24.04 27.74 -46.06
CA GLN A 189 25.15 28.09 -46.99
C GLN A 189 25.03 27.36 -48.33
N LEU A 190 24.63 26.07 -48.31
CA LEU A 190 24.42 25.29 -49.52
C LEU A 190 23.20 25.78 -50.33
N TYR A 191 22.16 26.21 -49.69
CA TYR A 191 20.96 26.79 -50.30
C TYR A 191 21.27 28.14 -50.93
N GLU A 192 21.97 29.03 -50.23
CA GLU A 192 22.45 30.31 -50.77
C GLU A 192 23.37 30.14 -51.95
N GLY A 193 24.17 29.05 -51.98
CA GLY A 193 24.98 28.66 -53.11
C GLY A 193 24.22 27.96 -54.25
N GLY A 194 22.92 27.75 -54.09
CA GLY A 194 22.07 27.09 -55.10
C GLY A 194 22.32 25.58 -55.26
N ILE A 195 22.97 24.94 -54.25
CA ILE A 195 23.33 23.53 -54.28
C ILE A 195 22.20 22.60 -53.82
N ILE A 196 21.39 23.03 -52.84
CA ILE A 196 20.23 22.28 -52.29
C ILE A 196 18.93 23.05 -52.50
N LYS A 197 17.82 22.34 -52.41
CA LYS A 197 16.48 22.92 -52.51
C LYS A 197 16.02 23.49 -51.17
N TYR A 198 15.04 24.38 -51.21
CA TYR A 198 14.40 24.93 -50.02
C TYR A 198 13.76 23.85 -49.13
N ASP A 199 13.23 22.78 -49.71
CA ASP A 199 12.61 21.66 -48.98
C ASP A 199 13.60 21.00 -48.02
N ASP A 200 14.86 20.83 -48.44
CA ASP A 200 15.93 20.22 -47.61
C ASP A 200 16.28 21.10 -46.38
N LEU A 201 16.20 22.42 -46.57
CA LEU A 201 16.38 23.38 -45.49
C LEU A 201 15.18 23.37 -44.54
N TYR A 202 13.96 23.41 -45.11
CA TYR A 202 12.72 23.43 -44.36
C TYR A 202 12.58 22.20 -43.43
N ILE A 203 12.90 21.01 -43.89
CA ILE A 203 12.86 19.77 -43.09
C ILE A 203 13.75 19.91 -41.86
N THR A 204 14.98 20.39 -42.01
CA THR A 204 15.90 20.54 -40.87
C THR A 204 15.44 21.62 -39.88
N GLU A 205 14.87 22.71 -40.37
CA GLU A 205 14.29 23.77 -39.53
C GLU A 205 13.09 23.25 -38.73
N TYR A 206 12.24 22.44 -39.37
CA TYR A 206 11.11 21.77 -38.74
C TYR A 206 11.59 20.78 -37.66
N GLU A 207 12.58 19.92 -37.94
CA GLU A 207 13.18 18.99 -36.98
C GLU A 207 13.72 19.76 -35.77
N LYS A 208 14.48 20.84 -35.97
CA LYS A 208 15.02 21.68 -34.91
C LYS A 208 13.94 22.21 -34.00
N ILE A 209 12.83 22.72 -34.54
CA ILE A 209 11.73 23.26 -33.77
C ILE A 209 11.05 22.14 -32.92
N ASN A 210 10.89 20.96 -33.51
CA ASN A 210 10.33 19.81 -32.82
C ASN A 210 11.23 19.35 -31.66
N THR A 211 12.52 19.20 -31.88
CA THR A 211 13.48 18.85 -30.82
C THR A 211 13.50 19.88 -29.70
N GLN A 212 13.46 21.17 -30.02
CA GLN A 212 13.37 22.22 -29.00
C GLN A 212 12.08 22.11 -28.14
N ASN A 213 10.95 21.77 -28.77
CA ASN A 213 9.68 21.58 -28.06
C ASN A 213 9.73 20.31 -27.20
N GLU A 214 10.34 19.23 -27.67
CA GLU A 214 10.54 18.00 -26.91
C GLU A 214 11.43 18.24 -25.71
N LEU A 215 12.55 18.94 -25.88
CA LEU A 215 13.46 19.32 -24.81
C LEU A 215 12.74 20.15 -23.72
N ASN A 216 11.91 21.13 -24.12
CA ASN A 216 11.11 21.91 -23.17
C ASN A 216 10.11 21.03 -22.40
N SER A 217 9.55 20.01 -23.05
CA SER A 217 8.68 19.03 -22.40
C SER A 217 9.43 18.15 -21.41
N LEU A 218 10.64 17.72 -21.75
CA LEU A 218 11.51 16.93 -20.86
C LEU A 218 11.95 17.73 -19.62
N TYR A 219 12.30 19.00 -19.77
CA TYR A 219 12.59 19.86 -18.61
C TYR A 219 11.39 19.98 -17.68
N LYS A 220 10.20 20.19 -18.23
CA LYS A 220 8.98 20.20 -17.43
C LYS A 220 8.74 18.85 -16.71
N GLN A 221 8.95 17.73 -17.42
CA GLN A 221 8.82 16.39 -16.85
C GLN A 221 9.82 16.16 -15.72
N ARG A 222 11.10 16.54 -15.92
CA ARG A 222 12.14 16.49 -14.87
C ARG A 222 11.72 17.23 -13.61
N ASP A 223 11.21 18.45 -13.76
CA ASP A 223 10.80 19.27 -12.61
C ASP A 223 9.63 18.63 -11.87
N ILE A 224 8.62 18.11 -12.59
CA ILE A 224 7.49 17.39 -12.00
C ILE A 224 7.95 16.13 -11.26
N LEU A 225 8.82 15.32 -11.87
CA LEU A 225 9.37 14.11 -11.24
C LEU A 225 10.19 14.44 -10.01
N SER A 226 11.03 15.47 -10.05
CA SER A 226 11.82 15.94 -8.91
C SER A 226 10.93 16.37 -7.75
N HIS A 227 9.85 17.12 -8.02
CA HIS A 227 8.91 17.53 -6.99
C HIS A 227 8.17 16.32 -6.37
N ALA A 228 7.70 15.39 -7.20
CA ALA A 228 7.00 14.18 -6.74
C ALA A 228 7.96 13.26 -5.93
N PHE A 229 9.18 13.09 -6.38
CA PHE A 229 10.19 12.29 -5.68
C PHE A 229 10.57 12.89 -4.32
N SER A 230 10.72 14.21 -4.27
CA SER A 230 10.97 14.94 -3.00
C SER A 230 9.78 14.78 -2.05
N PHE A 231 8.54 14.82 -2.55
CA PHE A 231 7.34 14.60 -1.75
C PHE A 231 7.31 13.20 -1.13
N LEU A 232 7.66 12.14 -1.88
CA LEU A 232 7.71 10.77 -1.36
C LEU A 232 8.72 10.61 -0.22
N ARG A 233 9.85 11.30 -0.29
CA ARG A 233 10.91 11.29 0.72
C ARG A 233 10.66 12.30 1.87
N ALA A 234 9.61 13.11 1.79
CA ALA A 234 9.38 14.25 2.67
C ALA A 234 10.58 15.24 2.70
N ALA A 235 11.27 15.37 1.57
CA ALA A 235 12.40 16.25 1.36
C ALA A 235 11.96 17.60 0.77
N ALA A 236 12.85 18.62 0.78
CA ALA A 236 12.55 19.91 0.18
C ALA A 236 12.47 19.79 -1.36
N PRO A 237 11.50 20.44 -2.03
CA PRO A 237 11.48 20.52 -3.48
C PRO A 237 12.76 21.22 -4.00
N LYS A 238 13.30 20.79 -5.13
CA LYS A 238 14.56 21.25 -5.76
C LYS A 238 15.86 20.77 -5.09
N GLU A 239 15.80 19.70 -4.30
CA GLU A 239 17.02 19.02 -3.88
C GLU A 239 17.72 18.37 -5.10
N ASN A 240 19.05 18.41 -5.13
CA ASN A 240 19.80 17.73 -6.17
C ASN A 240 19.71 16.21 -5.98
N ILE A 241 19.13 15.52 -6.96
CA ILE A 241 18.94 14.07 -6.91
C ILE A 241 20.17 13.44 -7.59
N HIS A 242 21.00 12.79 -6.77
CA HIS A 242 22.14 12.02 -7.28
C HIS A 242 21.66 10.68 -7.81
N HIS A 243 22.15 10.27 -8.96
CA HIS A 243 21.80 9.01 -9.59
C HIS A 243 22.96 8.47 -10.39
N LYS A 244 22.94 7.18 -10.68
CA LYS A 244 23.77 6.54 -11.68
C LYS A 244 23.29 6.90 -13.10
N THR A 245 24.12 6.63 -14.09
CA THR A 245 23.68 6.66 -15.48
C THR A 245 22.81 5.44 -15.81
N MET A 246 22.05 5.52 -16.92
CA MET A 246 21.28 4.37 -17.38
C MET A 246 22.20 3.19 -17.73
N GLU A 247 23.40 3.43 -18.26
CA GLU A 247 24.38 2.39 -18.58
C GLU A 247 24.83 1.64 -17.33
N GLU A 248 25.15 2.34 -16.24
CA GLU A 248 25.62 1.78 -14.97
C GLU A 248 24.53 1.02 -14.19
N THR A 249 23.25 1.30 -14.51
CA THR A 249 22.13 0.65 -13.83
C THR A 249 22.00 -0.79 -14.29
N THR A 250 21.98 -1.72 -13.31
CA THR A 250 21.89 -3.16 -13.57
C THR A 250 20.44 -3.62 -13.63
N LEU A 251 20.06 -4.37 -14.66
CA LEU A 251 18.79 -5.10 -14.69
C LEU A 251 18.94 -6.36 -13.83
N PRO A 252 18.08 -6.56 -12.81
CA PRO A 252 18.09 -7.77 -12.01
C PRO A 252 17.77 -8.98 -12.88
N PHE A 253 18.46 -10.09 -12.62
CA PHE A 253 18.15 -11.35 -13.27
C PHE A 253 16.82 -11.89 -12.74
N LEU A 254 15.83 -11.99 -13.62
CA LEU A 254 14.60 -12.71 -13.31
C LEU A 254 14.76 -14.16 -13.82
N PRO A 255 14.60 -15.16 -12.96
CA PRO A 255 14.64 -16.55 -13.42
C PRO A 255 13.50 -16.80 -14.40
N ASP A 256 13.79 -17.48 -15.52
CA ASP A 256 12.78 -18.01 -16.46
C ASP A 256 11.84 -19.06 -15.84
N ALA A 257 12.09 -19.39 -14.57
CA ALA A 257 11.31 -20.35 -13.83
C ALA A 257 9.86 -19.86 -13.62
N GLU A 258 8.92 -20.76 -13.83
CA GLU A 258 7.52 -20.61 -13.41
C GLU A 258 7.49 -20.03 -12.00
N ILE A 259 7.09 -18.74 -11.91
CA ILE A 259 6.94 -18.07 -10.61
C ILE A 259 5.91 -18.89 -9.83
N ASN A 260 6.33 -19.44 -8.70
CA ASN A 260 5.48 -20.32 -7.90
C ASN A 260 4.24 -19.53 -7.43
N SER A 261 3.06 -19.95 -7.89
CA SER A 261 1.76 -19.36 -7.51
C SER A 261 1.58 -19.28 -5.99
N ASP A 262 2.33 -20.05 -5.21
CA ASP A 262 2.29 -19.99 -3.74
C ASP A 262 2.75 -18.64 -3.18
N LEU A 263 3.55 -17.87 -3.92
CA LEU A 263 4.01 -16.54 -3.49
C LEU A 263 2.84 -15.55 -3.36
N VAL A 264 1.81 -15.69 -4.20
CA VAL A 264 0.62 -14.82 -4.16
C VAL A 264 -0.12 -14.90 -2.82
N PHE A 265 -0.11 -16.07 -2.15
CA PHE A 265 -0.73 -16.22 -0.83
C PHE A 265 0.02 -15.50 0.30
N ASN A 266 1.26 -15.09 0.07
CA ASN A 266 2.05 -14.34 1.03
C ASN A 266 1.89 -12.82 0.88
N ARG A 267 1.13 -12.36 -0.10
CA ARG A 267 0.87 -10.93 -0.32
C ARG A 267 0.15 -10.32 0.88
N PRO A 268 0.56 -9.13 1.32
CA PRO A 268 -0.07 -8.47 2.47
C PRO A 268 -1.56 -8.19 2.27
N ASP A 269 -2.01 -7.85 1.04
CA ASP A 269 -3.42 -7.59 0.71
C ASP A 269 -4.28 -8.87 0.76
N VAL A 270 -3.74 -10.00 0.31
CA VAL A 270 -4.41 -11.32 0.39
C VAL A 270 -4.53 -11.76 1.86
N ILE A 271 -3.46 -11.60 2.66
CA ILE A 271 -3.45 -11.88 4.11
C ILE A 271 -4.43 -10.96 4.84
N GLN A 272 -4.49 -9.67 4.47
CA GLN A 272 -5.44 -8.71 5.03
C GLN A 272 -6.88 -9.15 4.78
N ALA A 273 -7.19 -9.60 3.55
CA ALA A 273 -8.51 -10.12 3.19
C ALA A 273 -8.85 -11.41 3.96
N GLU A 274 -7.88 -12.31 4.17
CA GLU A 274 -8.06 -13.50 5.03
C GLU A 274 -8.38 -13.11 6.49
N TYR A 275 -7.69 -12.12 7.04
CA TYR A 275 -7.99 -11.62 8.38
C TYR A 275 -9.36 -10.96 8.47
N ALA A 276 -9.84 -10.31 7.42
CA ALA A 276 -11.17 -9.73 7.36
C ALA A 276 -12.28 -10.81 7.42
N ILE A 277 -12.08 -11.97 6.77
CA ILE A 277 -12.97 -13.13 6.90
C ILE A 277 -13.00 -13.63 8.34
N LYS A 278 -11.82 -13.83 8.95
CA LYS A 278 -11.70 -14.31 10.33
C LYS A 278 -12.37 -13.36 11.31
N LYS A 279 -12.21 -12.04 11.15
CA LYS A 279 -12.92 -11.02 11.90
C LYS A 279 -14.42 -11.18 11.77
N ALA A 280 -14.95 -11.20 10.55
CA ALA A 280 -16.38 -11.32 10.28
C ALA A 280 -16.99 -12.62 10.87
N ALA A 281 -16.23 -13.72 10.88
CA ALA A 281 -16.63 -14.96 11.54
C ALA A 281 -16.81 -14.77 13.06
N PHE A 282 -15.93 -14.00 13.73
CA PHE A 282 -16.11 -13.65 15.16
C PHE A 282 -17.28 -12.72 15.37
N ASP A 283 -17.53 -11.74 14.49
CA ASP A 283 -18.69 -10.84 14.58
C ASP A 283 -20.01 -11.63 14.45
N VAL A 284 -20.06 -12.66 13.59
CA VAL A 284 -21.20 -13.60 13.54
C VAL A 284 -21.36 -14.38 14.85
N LYS A 285 -20.26 -14.83 15.51
CA LYS A 285 -20.30 -15.49 16.81
C LYS A 285 -20.86 -14.57 17.88
N VAL A 286 -20.40 -13.31 17.91
CA VAL A 286 -20.93 -12.29 18.84
C VAL A 286 -22.44 -12.10 18.63
N ALA A 287 -22.88 -11.93 17.37
CA ALA A 287 -24.29 -11.77 17.04
C ALA A 287 -25.16 -12.98 17.44
N LYS A 288 -24.64 -14.22 17.30
CA LYS A 288 -25.30 -15.44 17.79
C LYS A 288 -25.42 -15.44 19.32
N LYS A 289 -24.35 -15.05 20.02
CA LYS A 289 -24.31 -15.04 21.48
C LYS A 289 -25.18 -13.95 22.11
N MET A 290 -25.61 -12.93 21.36
CA MET A 290 -26.62 -11.96 21.81
C MET A 290 -28.00 -12.57 22.10
N PHE A 291 -28.29 -13.79 21.65
CA PHE A 291 -29.50 -14.52 21.98
C PHE A 291 -29.43 -15.24 23.34
N LEU A 292 -28.24 -15.35 23.92
CA LEU A 292 -28.01 -15.98 25.21
C LEU A 292 -28.20 -14.97 26.36
N PRO A 293 -28.48 -15.43 27.60
CA PRO A 293 -28.55 -14.54 28.75
C PRO A 293 -27.22 -13.83 29.02
N SER A 294 -27.26 -12.58 29.48
CA SER A 294 -26.11 -11.91 30.08
C SER A 294 -26.17 -11.99 31.61
N PHE A 295 -25.02 -12.14 32.24
CA PHE A 295 -24.88 -12.20 33.70
C PHE A 295 -24.09 -10.97 34.15
N ASN A 296 -24.73 -10.20 35.06
CA ASN A 296 -24.16 -8.96 35.55
C ASN A 296 -24.07 -9.00 37.07
N LEU A 297 -22.93 -8.58 37.59
CA LEU A 297 -22.77 -8.19 39.00
C LEU A 297 -22.96 -6.68 39.07
N ASN A 298 -23.90 -6.26 39.91
CA ASN A 298 -24.21 -4.86 40.18
C ASN A 298 -24.16 -4.64 41.67
N ASP A 299 -23.04 -4.17 42.14
CA ASP A 299 -22.80 -3.97 43.56
C ASP A 299 -22.65 -2.48 43.84
N MET A 300 -23.11 -2.09 45.04
CA MET A 300 -23.01 -0.74 45.52
C MET A 300 -22.61 -0.75 47.00
N VAL A 301 -21.67 0.08 47.35
CA VAL A 301 -21.35 0.40 48.73
C VAL A 301 -21.15 1.91 48.86
N GLY A 302 -21.72 2.54 49.86
CA GLY A 302 -21.57 3.99 49.97
C GLY A 302 -22.23 4.57 51.18
N PHE A 303 -22.42 5.85 51.14
CA PHE A 303 -23.08 6.60 52.21
C PHE A 303 -24.43 7.17 51.72
N GLU A 304 -25.47 7.09 52.55
CA GLU A 304 -26.78 7.68 52.26
C GLU A 304 -27.30 8.33 53.52
N SER A 305 -27.81 9.56 53.41
CA SER A 305 -28.32 10.30 54.56
C SER A 305 -29.30 11.39 54.12
N PHE A 306 -30.32 11.62 54.97
CA PHE A 306 -31.23 12.76 54.78
C PHE A 306 -30.66 14.10 55.25
N ARG A 307 -29.47 14.13 55.86
CA ARG A 307 -28.79 15.33 56.36
C ARG A 307 -27.35 15.34 55.92
N ALA A 308 -26.90 16.40 55.23
CA ALA A 308 -25.54 16.53 54.74
C ALA A 308 -24.46 16.35 55.83
N GLY A 309 -24.67 16.88 57.02
CA GLY A 309 -23.73 16.77 58.13
C GLY A 309 -23.59 15.36 58.74
N ARG A 310 -24.40 14.38 58.31
CA ARG A 310 -24.33 12.97 58.75
C ARG A 310 -23.93 12.02 57.63
N LEU A 311 -23.75 12.51 56.43
CA LEU A 311 -23.47 11.65 55.26
C LEU A 311 -22.26 10.73 55.46
N LEU A 312 -21.16 11.27 55.96
CA LEU A 312 -19.92 10.51 56.17
C LEU A 312 -19.80 9.82 57.52
N ASN A 313 -20.92 9.56 58.22
CA ASN A 313 -20.94 8.79 59.44
C ASN A 313 -21.05 7.28 59.15
N TRP A 314 -20.46 6.44 59.97
CA TRP A 314 -20.57 4.98 59.86
C TRP A 314 -22.00 4.45 59.86
N ASP A 315 -22.91 5.13 60.53
CA ASP A 315 -24.34 4.78 60.56
C ASP A 315 -25.07 5.07 59.23
N SER A 316 -24.41 5.78 58.31
CA SER A 316 -24.95 6.12 57.00
C SER A 316 -24.43 5.20 55.87
N ILE A 317 -23.68 4.15 56.22
CA ILE A 317 -23.22 3.17 55.25
C ILE A 317 -24.37 2.33 54.74
N VAL A 318 -24.54 2.28 53.45
CA VAL A 318 -25.45 1.39 52.74
C VAL A 318 -24.68 0.50 51.79
N TYR A 319 -25.09 -0.73 51.64
CA TYR A 319 -24.52 -1.64 50.64
C TYR A 319 -25.62 -2.46 49.99
N GLN A 320 -25.41 -2.76 48.74
CA GLN A 320 -26.24 -3.68 47.97
C GLN A 320 -25.31 -4.56 47.17
N ILE A 321 -25.41 -5.87 47.32
CA ILE A 321 -24.66 -6.86 46.55
C ILE A 321 -25.67 -7.68 45.77
N GLY A 322 -25.54 -7.72 44.45
CA GLY A 322 -26.50 -8.39 43.59
C GLY A 322 -25.88 -9.00 42.34
N ALA A 323 -26.31 -10.23 42.05
CA ALA A 323 -26.05 -10.87 40.76
C ALA A 323 -27.36 -10.95 39.97
N GLY A 324 -27.36 -10.51 38.73
CA GLY A 324 -28.53 -10.52 37.86
C GLY A 324 -28.29 -11.30 36.58
N MET A 325 -29.34 -11.89 36.04
CA MET A 325 -29.37 -12.49 34.71
C MET A 325 -30.42 -11.75 33.87
N LEU A 326 -30.01 -11.25 32.71
CA LEU A 326 -30.90 -10.62 31.75
C LEU A 326 -31.01 -11.49 30.49
N LEU A 327 -32.23 -11.89 30.16
CA LEU A 327 -32.57 -12.58 28.92
C LEU A 327 -33.67 -11.80 28.18
N ASP A 328 -33.30 -11.21 27.06
CA ASP A 328 -34.27 -10.56 26.17
C ASP A 328 -35.10 -11.61 25.42
N LEU A 329 -36.38 -11.75 25.78
CA LEU A 329 -37.31 -12.65 25.12
C LEU A 329 -37.78 -12.10 23.76
N TYR A 330 -37.92 -10.78 23.66
CA TYR A 330 -38.32 -10.09 22.43
C TYR A 330 -37.65 -8.72 22.31
N SER A 331 -36.96 -8.48 21.20
CA SER A 331 -36.25 -7.24 20.91
C SER A 331 -36.67 -6.59 19.57
N GLY A 332 -37.96 -6.72 19.20
CA GLY A 332 -38.49 -6.12 17.97
C GLY A 332 -37.83 -6.67 16.67
N GLY A 333 -37.26 -7.88 16.72
CA GLY A 333 -36.52 -8.46 15.58
C GLY A 333 -35.07 -8.01 15.47
N TYR A 334 -34.59 -7.08 16.31
CA TYR A 334 -33.23 -6.54 16.24
C TYR A 334 -32.13 -7.64 16.15
N LYS A 335 -32.12 -8.56 17.12
CA LYS A 335 -31.10 -9.64 17.18
C LYS A 335 -31.12 -10.52 15.92
N LYS A 336 -32.31 -10.81 15.36
CA LYS A 336 -32.47 -11.61 14.14
C LYS A 336 -31.88 -10.88 12.92
N HIS A 337 -32.22 -9.61 12.74
CA HIS A 337 -31.72 -8.81 11.63
C HIS A 337 -30.23 -8.51 11.78
N PHE A 338 -29.74 -8.27 13.00
CA PHE A 338 -28.31 -8.08 13.27
C PHE A 338 -27.48 -9.34 12.97
N LEU A 339 -27.99 -10.53 13.33
CA LEU A 339 -27.34 -11.79 12.94
C LEU A 339 -27.35 -11.99 11.43
N LYS A 340 -28.48 -11.69 10.75
CA LYS A 340 -28.55 -11.77 9.29
C LYS A 340 -27.52 -10.82 8.66
N TYR A 341 -27.49 -9.57 9.10
CA TYR A 341 -26.52 -8.57 8.62
C TYR A 341 -25.07 -9.09 8.72
N ASN A 342 -24.64 -9.58 9.89
CA ASN A 342 -23.28 -10.07 10.09
C ASN A 342 -22.96 -11.30 9.21
N LYS A 343 -23.95 -12.15 8.90
CA LYS A 343 -23.78 -13.26 7.96
C LYS A 343 -23.54 -12.77 6.53
N GLU A 344 -24.29 -11.78 6.07
CA GLU A 344 -24.11 -11.20 4.74
C GLU A 344 -22.74 -10.47 4.65
N VAL A 345 -22.32 -9.77 5.73
CA VAL A 345 -20.97 -9.19 5.81
C VAL A 345 -19.89 -10.28 5.69
N ALA A 346 -20.07 -11.43 6.35
CA ALA A 346 -19.11 -12.52 6.27
C ALA A 346 -19.02 -13.10 4.83
N LEU A 347 -20.15 -13.22 4.13
CA LEU A 347 -20.17 -13.62 2.72
C LEU A 347 -19.50 -12.58 1.83
N GLU A 348 -19.77 -11.29 2.04
CA GLU A 348 -19.08 -10.20 1.33
C GLU A 348 -17.56 -10.30 1.48
N LYS A 349 -17.06 -10.55 2.72
CA LYS A 349 -15.60 -10.68 2.94
C LYS A 349 -15.00 -11.91 2.26
N LEU A 350 -15.76 -13.00 2.17
CA LEU A 350 -15.35 -14.19 1.41
C LEU A 350 -15.19 -13.85 -0.08
N HIS A 351 -16.21 -13.25 -0.71
CA HIS A 351 -16.15 -12.84 -2.11
C HIS A 351 -15.04 -11.80 -2.36
N LYS A 352 -14.78 -10.90 -1.40
CA LYS A 352 -13.69 -9.95 -1.49
C LYS A 352 -12.31 -10.63 -1.47
N TYR A 353 -12.16 -11.69 -0.67
CA TYR A 353 -10.95 -12.50 -0.65
C TYR A 353 -10.72 -13.19 -2.02
N ASP A 354 -11.77 -13.84 -2.56
CA ASP A 354 -11.70 -14.49 -3.88
C ASP A 354 -11.32 -13.48 -4.97
N TYR A 355 -11.95 -12.30 -4.94
CA TYR A 355 -11.62 -11.20 -5.85
C TYR A 355 -10.15 -10.76 -5.71
N THR A 356 -9.68 -10.54 -4.48
CA THR A 356 -8.30 -10.09 -4.23
C THR A 356 -7.29 -11.14 -4.71
N LEU A 357 -7.58 -12.42 -4.51
CA LEU A 357 -6.72 -13.51 -4.96
C LEU A 357 -6.64 -13.58 -6.49
N LEU A 358 -7.79 -13.51 -7.18
CA LEU A 358 -7.82 -13.50 -8.65
C LEU A 358 -7.13 -12.28 -9.23
N ASP A 359 -7.33 -11.12 -8.62
CA ASP A 359 -6.67 -9.87 -9.03
C ASP A 359 -5.15 -9.93 -8.84
N ALA A 360 -4.69 -10.52 -7.74
CA ALA A 360 -3.27 -10.73 -7.47
C ALA A 360 -2.61 -11.67 -8.50
N VAL A 361 -3.28 -12.76 -8.90
CA VAL A 361 -2.78 -13.64 -9.96
C VAL A 361 -2.72 -12.90 -11.29
N ARG A 362 -3.79 -12.17 -11.65
CA ARG A 362 -3.83 -11.36 -12.87
C ARG A 362 -2.69 -10.34 -12.90
N GLU A 363 -2.44 -9.64 -11.80
CA GLU A 363 -1.39 -8.61 -11.71
C GLU A 363 0.01 -9.22 -11.94
N VAL A 364 0.28 -10.40 -11.39
CA VAL A 364 1.55 -11.11 -11.64
C VAL A 364 1.71 -11.48 -13.12
N GLU A 365 0.67 -12.04 -13.74
CA GLU A 365 0.71 -12.43 -15.16
C GLU A 365 0.87 -11.20 -16.08
N ASP A 366 0.17 -10.09 -15.77
CA ASP A 366 0.30 -8.83 -16.49
C ASP A 366 1.74 -8.30 -16.41
N CYS A 367 2.33 -8.26 -15.19
CA CYS A 367 3.72 -7.81 -14.98
C CYS A 367 4.74 -8.69 -15.73
N LEU A 368 4.54 -10.01 -15.73
CA LEU A 368 5.41 -10.94 -16.45
C LEU A 368 5.33 -10.73 -17.97
N SER A 369 4.13 -10.51 -18.49
CA SER A 369 3.91 -10.25 -19.92
C SER A 369 4.57 -8.94 -20.35
N SER A 370 4.42 -7.87 -19.55
CA SER A 370 5.05 -6.58 -19.78
C SER A 370 6.56 -6.72 -19.78
N TYR A 371 7.13 -7.30 -18.72
CA TYR A 371 8.58 -7.49 -18.62
C TYR A 371 9.17 -8.25 -19.80
N LYS A 372 8.56 -9.37 -20.22
CA LYS A 372 9.04 -10.15 -21.37
C LYS A 372 9.07 -9.34 -22.67
N THR A 373 8.02 -8.50 -22.85
CA THR A 373 7.89 -7.66 -24.03
C THR A 373 8.91 -6.53 -24.02
N ASP A 374 9.03 -5.81 -22.91
CA ASP A 374 9.89 -4.65 -22.78
C ASP A 374 11.37 -5.03 -22.71
N TYR A 375 11.70 -6.16 -22.09
CA TYR A 375 13.05 -6.71 -22.12
C TYR A 375 13.49 -7.10 -23.54
N LYS A 376 12.60 -7.72 -24.32
CA LYS A 376 12.87 -8.03 -25.73
C LYS A 376 13.08 -6.74 -26.53
N ALA A 377 12.22 -5.74 -26.34
CA ALA A 377 12.37 -4.44 -26.98
C ALA A 377 13.72 -3.78 -26.62
N PHE A 378 14.13 -3.88 -25.35
CA PHE A 378 15.46 -3.40 -24.91
C PHE A 378 16.59 -4.09 -25.65
N VAL A 379 16.55 -5.42 -25.79
CA VAL A 379 17.58 -6.18 -26.53
C VAL A 379 17.64 -5.75 -28.00
N ASP A 380 16.47 -5.60 -28.64
CA ASP A 380 16.37 -5.20 -30.05
C ASP A 380 16.86 -3.76 -30.25
N PHE A 381 16.46 -2.79 -29.43
CA PHE A 381 16.93 -1.41 -29.50
C PHE A 381 18.41 -1.26 -29.14
N LYS A 382 18.92 -2.04 -28.20
CA LYS A 382 20.36 -2.07 -27.89
C LYS A 382 21.19 -2.54 -29.11
N ALA A 383 20.72 -3.53 -29.86
CA ALA A 383 21.35 -3.96 -31.08
C ALA A 383 21.30 -2.86 -32.16
N MET A 384 20.18 -2.15 -32.31
CA MET A 384 20.03 -0.99 -33.20
C MET A 384 21.01 0.13 -32.81
N MET A 385 21.12 0.46 -31.54
CA MET A 385 22.06 1.45 -31.00
C MET A 385 23.51 1.08 -31.36
N THR A 386 23.90 -0.16 -31.10
CA THR A 386 25.26 -0.64 -31.41
C THR A 386 25.58 -0.54 -32.92
N ASN A 387 24.62 -0.90 -33.78
CA ASN A 387 24.79 -0.79 -35.21
C ASN A 387 24.89 0.67 -35.68
N SER A 388 24.09 1.56 -35.11
CA SER A 388 24.14 2.99 -35.45
C SER A 388 25.39 3.67 -34.92
N GLN A 389 25.92 3.24 -33.79
CA GLN A 389 27.23 3.69 -33.29
C GLN A 389 28.34 3.33 -34.29
N HIS A 390 28.38 2.07 -34.75
CA HIS A 390 29.36 1.65 -35.75
C HIS A 390 29.22 2.45 -37.06
N TYR A 391 27.99 2.73 -37.49
CA TYR A 391 27.75 3.57 -38.68
C TYR A 391 28.28 4.99 -38.49
N TYR A 392 28.05 5.59 -37.31
CA TYR A 392 28.60 6.89 -36.95
C TYR A 392 30.15 6.88 -36.96
N ASP A 393 30.76 5.87 -36.34
CA ASP A 393 32.24 5.75 -36.31
C ASP A 393 32.86 5.71 -37.72
N VAL A 394 32.21 5.01 -38.65
CA VAL A 394 32.61 4.98 -40.05
C VAL A 394 32.46 6.33 -40.74
N ALA A 395 31.29 7.01 -40.50
CA ALA A 395 31.05 8.34 -41.10
C ALA A 395 32.03 9.38 -40.54
N HIS A 396 32.31 9.35 -39.26
CA HIS A 396 33.27 10.21 -38.58
C HIS A 396 34.68 10.01 -39.12
N THR A 397 35.11 8.77 -39.27
CA THR A 397 36.43 8.42 -39.87
C THR A 397 36.56 8.91 -41.32
N ARG A 398 35.49 8.77 -42.13
CA ARG A 398 35.46 9.30 -43.52
C ARG A 398 35.57 10.82 -43.55
N TYR A 399 34.85 11.50 -42.68
CA TYR A 399 34.93 12.96 -42.58
C TYR A 399 36.33 13.42 -42.20
N LEU A 400 36.93 12.83 -41.15
CA LEU A 400 38.32 13.17 -40.76
C LEU A 400 39.36 12.89 -41.85
N SER A 401 39.12 11.88 -42.70
CA SER A 401 39.95 11.54 -43.81
C SER A 401 39.73 12.39 -45.07
N GLY A 402 38.79 13.33 -45.03
CA GLY A 402 38.45 14.24 -46.12
C GLY A 402 37.70 13.60 -47.30
N ILE A 403 37.17 12.38 -47.12
CA ILE A 403 36.40 11.65 -48.13
C ILE A 403 34.89 11.60 -47.82
N GLY A 404 34.47 12.12 -46.67
CA GLY A 404 33.08 12.28 -46.24
C GLY A 404 32.69 13.74 -46.10
N ASN A 405 31.39 14.01 -46.05
CA ASN A 405 30.89 15.35 -45.77
C ASN A 405 30.44 15.47 -44.26
N ARG A 406 30.47 16.69 -43.74
CA ARG A 406 30.12 16.97 -42.33
C ARG A 406 28.66 16.69 -42.02
N ILE A 407 27.75 16.91 -42.97
CA ILE A 407 26.31 16.68 -42.77
C ILE A 407 26.01 15.19 -42.55
N ASP A 408 26.64 14.29 -43.38
CA ASP A 408 26.43 12.85 -43.25
C ASP A 408 26.97 12.32 -41.92
N GLU A 409 28.10 12.86 -41.44
CA GLU A 409 28.61 12.54 -40.10
C GLU A 409 27.65 12.98 -39.00
N MET A 410 27.12 14.19 -39.07
CA MET A 410 26.19 14.74 -38.09
C MET A 410 24.86 14.02 -38.11
N ASP A 411 24.31 13.67 -39.26
CA ASP A 411 23.09 12.87 -39.40
C ASP A 411 23.26 11.48 -38.82
N SER A 412 24.42 10.84 -39.00
CA SER A 412 24.75 9.54 -38.42
C SER A 412 24.86 9.61 -36.88
N ARG A 413 25.43 10.69 -36.33
CA ARG A 413 25.50 10.93 -34.89
C ARG A 413 24.09 11.11 -34.30
N ARG A 414 23.25 11.91 -34.94
CA ARG A 414 21.87 12.11 -34.54
C ARG A 414 21.09 10.80 -34.54
N GLN A 415 21.26 9.96 -35.58
CA GLN A 415 20.58 8.66 -35.61
C GLN A 415 21.06 7.72 -34.50
N TYR A 416 22.34 7.78 -34.12
CA TYR A 416 22.83 7.04 -32.94
C TYR A 416 22.14 7.51 -31.65
N LEU A 417 22.05 8.81 -31.38
CA LEU A 417 21.41 9.37 -30.19
C LEU A 417 19.91 9.03 -30.11
N ILE A 418 19.21 9.06 -31.26
CA ILE A 418 17.81 8.63 -31.35
C ILE A 418 17.64 7.14 -30.94
N ASN A 419 18.54 6.28 -31.43
CA ASN A 419 18.50 4.85 -31.10
C ASN A 419 18.93 4.59 -29.66
N GLU A 420 19.84 5.37 -29.10
CA GLU A 420 20.23 5.35 -27.70
C GLU A 420 19.05 5.75 -26.80
N ASN A 421 18.32 6.82 -27.15
CA ASN A 421 17.09 7.21 -26.47
C ASN A 421 16.04 6.09 -26.47
N ALA A 422 15.89 5.38 -27.59
CA ALA A 422 14.96 4.24 -27.67
C ALA A 422 15.41 3.07 -26.78
N ALA A 423 16.70 2.75 -26.77
CA ALA A 423 17.28 1.72 -25.90
C ALA A 423 17.12 2.07 -24.40
N ASN A 424 17.39 3.33 -24.03
CA ASN A 424 17.24 3.82 -22.66
C ASN A 424 15.78 3.79 -22.19
N LYS A 425 14.82 4.17 -23.04
CA LYS A 425 13.37 4.06 -22.77
C LYS A 425 12.98 2.61 -22.52
N ALA A 426 13.40 1.68 -23.35
CA ALA A 426 13.08 0.26 -23.19
C ALA A 426 13.76 -0.36 -21.94
N LYS A 427 15.01 0.05 -21.64
CA LYS A 427 15.70 -0.38 -20.41
C LYS A 427 14.98 0.12 -19.16
N ALA A 428 14.56 1.38 -19.12
CA ALA A 428 13.82 1.97 -18.02
C ALA A 428 12.46 1.28 -17.83
N ALA A 429 11.73 0.98 -18.92
CA ALA A 429 10.49 0.23 -18.88
C ALA A 429 10.73 -1.15 -18.25
N SER A 430 11.73 -1.90 -18.70
CA SER A 430 12.10 -3.20 -18.12
C SER A 430 12.44 -3.12 -16.62
N LEU A 431 13.15 -2.06 -16.18
CA LEU A 431 13.45 -1.83 -14.77
C LEU A 431 12.18 -1.58 -13.95
N ILE A 432 11.26 -0.76 -14.45
CA ILE A 432 9.98 -0.47 -13.80
C ILE A 432 9.08 -1.71 -13.74
N ASP A 433 9.10 -2.54 -14.77
CA ASP A 433 8.37 -3.81 -14.79
C ASP A 433 8.90 -4.79 -13.74
N THR A 434 10.23 -4.85 -13.52
CA THR A 434 10.79 -5.65 -12.43
C THR A 434 10.34 -5.16 -11.06
N VAL A 435 10.28 -3.84 -10.85
CA VAL A 435 9.73 -3.24 -9.61
C VAL A 435 8.26 -3.63 -9.42
N SER A 436 7.47 -3.55 -10.49
CA SER A 436 6.05 -3.91 -10.49
C SER A 436 5.86 -5.40 -10.19
N LEU A 437 6.71 -6.25 -10.74
CA LEU A 437 6.70 -7.68 -10.49
C LEU A 437 7.05 -8.00 -9.02
N TYR A 438 8.07 -7.38 -8.44
CA TYR A 438 8.40 -7.53 -7.01
C TYR A 438 7.23 -7.12 -6.12
N LYS A 439 6.54 -6.02 -6.46
CA LYS A 439 5.32 -5.59 -5.78
C LYS A 439 4.20 -6.62 -5.92
N ALA A 440 3.94 -7.12 -7.14
CA ALA A 440 2.90 -8.10 -7.42
C ALA A 440 3.15 -9.46 -6.74
N LEU A 441 4.41 -9.84 -6.52
CA LEU A 441 4.80 -11.03 -5.76
C LEU A 441 4.69 -10.84 -4.24
N GLY A 442 4.38 -9.63 -3.76
CA GLY A 442 4.18 -9.36 -2.34
C GLY A 442 5.47 -9.36 -1.53
N SER A 443 6.55 -8.78 -2.08
CA SER A 443 7.81 -8.58 -1.36
C SER A 443 7.55 -8.01 0.03
N ARG A 444 8.12 -8.65 1.08
CA ARG A 444 7.98 -8.18 2.46
C ARG A 444 9.19 -7.37 2.87
N ILE A 445 8.92 -6.19 3.42
CA ILE A 445 9.94 -5.33 4.03
C ILE A 445 9.91 -5.65 5.53
N HIS A 446 10.87 -6.44 6.01
CA HIS A 446 11.04 -6.71 7.44
C HIS A 446 11.57 -5.48 8.18
N GLU A 447 11.13 -5.33 9.44
CA GLU A 447 11.70 -4.38 10.41
C GLU A 447 13.05 -4.86 10.88
#